data_40779081d3638a3789c7eee24bc06e27
#
_entry.id   40779081d3638a3789c7eee24bc06e27
#
_cell.length_a   1.000
_cell.length_b   1.000
_cell.length_c   1.000
_cell.angle_alpha   90.00
_cell.angle_beta   90.00
_cell.angle_gamma   90.00
#
_symmetry.space_group_name_H-M   'P 1'
#
loop_
_entity.id
_entity.type
_entity.pdbx_description
1 polymer ?
#
loop_
_entity_poly.entity_id
_entity_poly.type
_entity_poly.pdbx_seq_one_letter_code
_entity_poly.pdbx_strand_id
1 'polypeptide(L)'
;MADERIQVYENKMTKTLEGLTKELVTIRAGRANPHILDKLTVDYYGTPTPLQQVANITVPEARMIQIQPWEASLIKEISKAIMASDLGLNPNSDGKIIRLVLPELTEERRKELVKDVKKKGEAAKVAVRNVRRDANDAFKKLAKQDVSEDEIKELEEKIQKVTDKFVKEIDKAVEEKSKEILTV
;
A
#
# COMPACT_ATOMS: atom_id res chain seq x y z
N MET A 1 -12.38 -26.45 13.76
CA MET A 1 -13.15 -25.22 13.52
C MET A 1 -12.35 -24.07 14.10
N ALA A 2 -12.25 -22.95 13.39
CA ALA A 2 -11.59 -21.76 13.95
C ALA A 2 -12.45 -21.26 15.12
N ASP A 3 -11.82 -20.99 16.26
CA ASP A 3 -12.52 -20.46 17.44
C ASP A 3 -12.96 -19.03 17.14
N GLU A 4 -14.27 -18.78 17.12
CA GLU A 4 -14.85 -17.46 16.80
C GLU A 4 -14.26 -16.34 17.67
N ARG A 5 -13.90 -16.67 18.90
CA ARG A 5 -13.26 -15.74 19.86
C ARG A 5 -11.88 -15.26 19.36
N ILE A 6 -11.12 -16.13 18.69
CA ILE A 6 -9.82 -15.80 18.08
C ILE A 6 -10.03 -15.05 16.77
N GLN A 7 -11.01 -15.48 15.95
CA GLN A 7 -11.26 -14.91 14.63
C GLN A 7 -11.53 -13.41 14.65
N VAL A 8 -12.21 -12.91 15.68
CA VAL A 8 -12.47 -11.47 15.84
C VAL A 8 -11.16 -10.66 15.91
N TYR A 9 -10.17 -11.17 16.66
CA TYR A 9 -8.87 -10.51 16.80
C TYR A 9 -7.97 -10.73 15.60
N GLU A 10 -8.01 -11.90 14.99
CA GLU A 10 -7.31 -12.18 13.72
C GLU A 10 -7.78 -11.22 12.62
N ASN A 11 -9.09 -10.96 12.50
CA ASN A 11 -9.63 -9.99 11.56
C ASN A 11 -9.13 -8.55 11.83
N LYS A 12 -8.95 -8.17 13.09
CA LYS A 12 -8.36 -6.85 13.44
C LYS A 12 -6.89 -6.78 13.03
N MET A 13 -6.12 -7.85 13.23
CA MET A 13 -4.73 -7.93 12.81
C MET A 13 -4.60 -7.91 11.29
N THR A 14 -5.51 -8.61 10.59
CA THR A 14 -5.59 -8.58 9.11
C THR A 14 -5.80 -7.16 8.60
N LYS A 15 -6.76 -6.43 9.17
CA LYS A 15 -6.98 -5.01 8.80
C LYS A 15 -5.76 -4.13 9.03
N THR A 16 -5.00 -4.39 10.09
CA THR A 16 -3.75 -3.67 10.37
C THR A 16 -2.70 -3.95 9.28
N LEU A 17 -2.54 -5.20 8.87
CA LEU A 17 -1.62 -5.60 7.80
C LEU A 17 -2.04 -5.02 6.45
N GLU A 18 -3.34 -5.07 6.12
CA GLU A 18 -3.89 -4.46 4.91
C GLU A 18 -3.66 -2.93 4.88
N GLY A 19 -3.86 -2.26 6.01
CA GLY A 19 -3.58 -0.83 6.16
C GLY A 19 -2.12 -0.52 5.89
N LEU A 20 -1.19 -1.27 6.50
CA LEU A 20 0.24 -1.13 6.24
C LEU A 20 0.56 -1.37 4.76
N THR A 21 0.02 -2.42 4.15
CA THR A 21 0.27 -2.74 2.73
C THR A 21 -0.18 -1.59 1.82
N LYS A 22 -1.35 -1.01 2.07
CA LYS A 22 -1.83 0.17 1.34
C LYS A 22 -0.90 1.36 1.51
N GLU A 23 -0.42 1.63 2.72
CA GLU A 23 0.53 2.71 2.98
C GLU A 23 1.88 2.47 2.28
N LEU A 24 2.38 1.23 2.28
CA LEU A 24 3.63 0.89 1.60
C LEU A 24 3.53 1.04 0.08
N VAL A 25 2.37 0.76 -0.52
CA VAL A 25 2.12 0.98 -1.96
C VAL A 25 2.19 2.46 -2.33
N THR A 26 1.77 3.37 -1.44
CA THR A 26 1.84 4.82 -1.71
C THR A 26 3.28 5.36 -1.69
N ILE A 27 4.23 4.65 -1.07
CA ILE A 27 5.63 5.04 -1.05
C ILE A 27 6.25 4.77 -2.43
N ARG A 28 6.59 5.85 -3.13
CA ARG A 28 7.17 5.79 -4.47
C ARG A 28 8.64 5.37 -4.36
N ALA A 29 8.94 4.16 -4.81
CA ALA A 29 10.30 3.59 -4.79
C ALA A 29 11.14 3.97 -6.04
N GLY A 30 10.74 5.01 -6.78
CA GLY A 30 11.40 5.39 -8.04
C GLY A 30 10.97 4.57 -9.25
N ARG A 31 10.20 3.50 -9.07
CA ARG A 31 9.60 2.75 -10.19
C ARG A 31 8.31 3.41 -10.67
N ALA A 32 8.14 3.40 -11.97
CA ALA A 32 6.93 3.83 -12.62
C ALA A 32 5.78 2.86 -12.26
N ASN A 33 4.72 3.41 -11.65
CA ASN A 33 3.50 2.66 -11.35
C ASN A 33 2.34 3.36 -12.06
N PRO A 34 1.62 2.71 -12.98
CA PRO A 34 0.51 3.30 -13.70
C PRO A 34 -0.63 3.76 -12.77
N HIS A 35 -0.76 3.15 -11.59
CA HIS A 35 -1.77 3.52 -10.59
C HIS A 35 -1.61 4.93 -10.01
N ILE A 36 -0.49 5.60 -10.23
CA ILE A 36 -0.36 7.02 -9.86
C ILE A 36 -1.31 7.92 -10.67
N LEU A 37 -1.77 7.44 -11.81
CA LEU A 37 -2.67 8.14 -12.74
C LEU A 37 -4.16 7.79 -12.50
N ASP A 38 -4.49 6.88 -11.58
CA ASP A 38 -5.87 6.40 -11.36
C ASP A 38 -6.85 7.52 -10.94
N LYS A 39 -6.34 8.55 -10.28
CA LYS A 39 -7.12 9.70 -9.83
C LYS A 39 -7.19 10.83 -10.86
N LEU A 40 -6.48 10.68 -11.98
CA LEU A 40 -6.43 11.71 -13.00
C LEU A 40 -7.66 11.61 -13.88
N THR A 41 -8.41 12.72 -13.96
CA THR A 41 -9.52 12.88 -14.89
C THR A 41 -9.16 13.89 -15.98
N VAL A 42 -9.62 13.63 -17.17
CA VAL A 42 -9.40 14.46 -18.36
C VAL A 42 -10.75 14.91 -18.89
N ASP A 43 -10.82 16.13 -19.39
CA ASP A 43 -12.02 16.59 -20.07
C ASP A 43 -12.14 15.87 -21.43
N TYR A 44 -13.17 15.02 -21.53
CA TYR A 44 -13.52 14.32 -22.76
C TYR A 44 -14.89 14.81 -23.22
N TYR A 45 -14.90 15.67 -24.23
CA TYR A 45 -16.11 16.31 -24.75
C TYR A 45 -16.99 16.98 -23.68
N GLY A 46 -16.38 17.70 -22.73
CA GLY A 46 -17.08 18.39 -21.64
C GLY A 46 -17.43 17.50 -20.44
N THR A 47 -16.99 16.23 -20.44
CA THR A 47 -17.23 15.30 -19.34
C THR A 47 -15.92 14.86 -18.69
N PRO A 48 -15.75 15.05 -17.37
CA PRO A 48 -14.58 14.54 -16.65
C PRO A 48 -14.54 13.02 -16.73
N THR A 49 -13.56 12.47 -17.45
CA THR A 49 -13.42 11.03 -17.70
C THR A 49 -12.09 10.54 -17.14
N PRO A 50 -12.05 9.39 -16.43
CA PRO A 50 -10.81 8.78 -15.96
C PRO A 50 -9.84 8.51 -17.11
N LEU A 51 -8.56 8.82 -16.92
CA LEU A 51 -7.54 8.68 -17.95
C LEU A 51 -7.49 7.28 -18.56
N GLN A 52 -7.71 6.26 -17.76
CA GLN A 52 -7.71 4.86 -18.21
C GLN A 52 -8.81 4.51 -19.22
N GLN A 53 -9.87 5.32 -19.30
CA GLN A 53 -10.97 5.11 -20.24
C GLN A 53 -10.74 5.78 -21.60
N VAL A 54 -9.74 6.64 -21.71
CA VAL A 54 -9.45 7.41 -22.93
C VAL A 54 -8.03 7.18 -23.48
N ALA A 55 -7.20 6.40 -22.75
CA ALA A 55 -5.84 6.11 -23.14
C ALA A 55 -5.37 4.74 -22.65
N ASN A 56 -4.47 4.13 -23.39
CA ASN A 56 -3.73 2.96 -22.95
C ASN A 56 -2.48 3.41 -22.17
N ILE A 57 -2.30 2.87 -20.96
CA ILE A 57 -1.19 3.21 -20.08
C ILE A 57 -0.26 2.01 -19.96
N THR A 58 1.01 2.18 -20.32
CA THR A 58 2.04 1.14 -20.27
C THR A 58 3.28 1.64 -19.54
N VAL A 59 4.09 0.72 -19.04
CA VAL A 59 5.37 1.00 -18.38
C VAL A 59 6.47 0.28 -19.15
N PRO A 60 6.99 0.90 -20.24
CA PRO A 60 8.02 0.27 -21.08
C PRO A 60 9.37 0.14 -20.37
N GLU A 61 9.65 1.04 -19.42
CA GLU A 61 10.89 1.07 -18.65
C GLU A 61 10.61 1.32 -17.17
N ALA A 62 11.56 0.96 -16.31
CA ALA A 62 11.39 1.03 -14.86
C ALA A 62 10.97 2.42 -14.32
N ARG A 63 11.29 3.49 -15.06
CA ARG A 63 11.01 4.89 -14.66
C ARG A 63 10.23 5.68 -15.68
N MET A 64 9.61 5.02 -16.66
CA MET A 64 8.85 5.67 -17.70
C MET A 64 7.42 5.14 -17.74
N ILE A 65 6.45 6.04 -17.69
CA ILE A 65 5.05 5.73 -18.00
C ILE A 65 4.76 6.28 -19.39
N GLN A 66 4.22 5.44 -20.24
CA GLN A 66 3.78 5.80 -21.58
C GLN A 66 2.26 5.80 -21.61
N ILE A 67 1.70 6.92 -22.04
CA ILE A 67 0.26 7.12 -22.21
C ILE A 67 0.00 7.28 -23.69
N GLN A 68 -0.79 6.37 -24.26
CA GLN A 68 -1.21 6.41 -25.65
C GLN A 68 -2.72 6.68 -25.71
N PRO A 69 -3.13 7.92 -25.97
CA PRO A 69 -4.53 8.26 -26.15
C PRO A 69 -5.13 7.56 -27.37
N TRP A 70 -6.39 7.22 -27.31
CA TRP A 70 -7.09 6.66 -28.47
C TRP A 70 -7.33 7.71 -29.53
N GLU A 71 -7.42 8.98 -29.13
CA GLU A 71 -7.57 10.12 -30.03
C GLU A 71 -6.43 11.13 -29.83
N ALA A 72 -5.80 11.54 -30.92
CA ALA A 72 -4.68 12.51 -30.87
C ALA A 72 -5.09 13.88 -30.31
N SER A 73 -6.36 14.25 -30.41
CA SER A 73 -6.91 15.48 -29.86
C SER A 73 -6.78 15.57 -28.33
N LEU A 74 -6.79 14.43 -27.63
CA LEU A 74 -6.70 14.34 -26.17
C LEU A 74 -5.30 14.59 -25.60
N ILE A 75 -4.25 14.56 -26.42
CA ILE A 75 -2.87 14.74 -25.98
C ILE A 75 -2.69 16.04 -25.18
N LYS A 76 -3.25 17.13 -25.68
CA LYS A 76 -3.15 18.45 -25.05
C LYS A 76 -3.89 18.48 -23.70
N GLU A 77 -5.09 17.92 -23.67
CA GLU A 77 -5.90 17.89 -22.45
C GLU A 77 -5.31 16.97 -21.37
N ILE A 78 -4.78 15.80 -21.79
CA ILE A 78 -4.05 14.89 -20.88
C ILE A 78 -2.80 15.58 -20.34
N SER A 79 -2.01 16.24 -21.18
CA SER A 79 -0.81 16.96 -20.76
C SER A 79 -1.12 18.07 -19.77
N LYS A 80 -2.18 18.84 -20.01
CA LYS A 80 -2.65 19.88 -19.07
C LYS A 80 -3.09 19.27 -17.73
N ALA A 81 -3.87 18.20 -17.76
CA ALA A 81 -4.35 17.52 -16.55
C ALA A 81 -3.18 17.00 -15.71
N ILE A 82 -2.14 16.45 -16.35
CA ILE A 82 -0.93 15.97 -15.66
C ILE A 82 -0.15 17.14 -15.02
N MET A 83 0.02 18.24 -15.76
CA MET A 83 0.71 19.44 -15.25
C MET A 83 -0.04 20.12 -14.11
N ALA A 84 -1.37 20.10 -14.14
CA ALA A 84 -2.23 20.65 -13.10
C ALA A 84 -2.34 19.74 -11.87
N SER A 85 -1.92 18.49 -11.96
CA SER A 85 -1.96 17.52 -10.86
C SER A 85 -0.78 17.70 -9.91
N ASP A 86 -0.95 17.19 -8.67
CA ASP A 86 0.12 17.16 -7.65
C ASP A 86 1.21 16.13 -7.94
N LEU A 87 1.22 15.54 -9.15
CA LEU A 87 2.19 14.50 -9.51
C LEU A 87 3.63 15.04 -9.67
N GLY A 88 3.78 16.33 -10.00
CA GLY A 88 5.09 16.95 -10.19
C GLY A 88 5.87 16.35 -11.38
N LEU A 89 5.16 15.80 -12.37
CA LEU A 89 5.74 15.18 -13.55
C LEU A 89 5.53 16.07 -14.77
N ASN A 90 6.57 16.16 -15.61
CA ASN A 90 6.50 16.89 -16.87
C ASN A 90 6.17 15.92 -18.02
N PRO A 91 5.00 16.06 -18.66
CA PRO A 91 4.66 15.25 -19.82
C PRO A 91 5.50 15.66 -21.04
N ASN A 92 6.09 14.68 -21.70
CA ASN A 92 6.76 14.84 -22.98
C ASN A 92 5.98 14.10 -24.06
N SER A 93 5.58 14.78 -25.13
CA SER A 93 4.74 14.21 -26.19
C SER A 93 5.42 14.33 -27.56
N ASP A 94 5.33 13.25 -28.36
CA ASP A 94 5.76 13.21 -29.76
C ASP A 94 4.57 13.39 -30.74
N GLY A 95 3.40 13.81 -30.23
CA GLY A 95 2.18 14.01 -31.03
C GLY A 95 1.30 12.76 -31.16
N LYS A 96 1.75 11.60 -30.66
CA LYS A 96 0.97 10.34 -30.61
C LYS A 96 0.96 9.72 -29.21
N ILE A 97 2.05 9.88 -28.50
CA ILE A 97 2.30 9.23 -27.21
C ILE A 97 2.81 10.30 -26.24
N ILE A 98 2.37 10.22 -25.00
CA ILE A 98 2.87 11.04 -23.90
C ILE A 98 3.77 10.16 -23.04
N ARG A 99 4.98 10.61 -22.77
CA ARG A 99 5.95 9.95 -21.90
C ARG A 99 6.12 10.74 -20.62
N LEU A 100 5.99 10.06 -19.49
CA LEU A 100 6.27 10.60 -18.17
C LEU A 100 7.51 9.91 -17.63
N VAL A 101 8.60 10.68 -17.50
CA VAL A 101 9.84 10.18 -16.90
C VAL A 101 9.85 10.54 -15.42
N LEU A 102 9.93 9.52 -14.55
CA LEU A 102 10.06 9.73 -13.12
C LEU A 102 11.50 10.11 -12.78
N PRO A 103 11.73 11.16 -11.95
CA PRO A 103 13.06 11.54 -11.53
C PRO A 103 13.74 10.42 -10.72
N GLU A 104 15.06 10.35 -10.82
CA GLU A 104 15.85 9.44 -9.99
C GLU A 104 15.75 9.83 -8.52
N LEU A 105 15.59 8.82 -7.67
CA LEU A 105 15.74 9.01 -6.24
C LEU A 105 17.25 9.08 -5.92
N THR A 106 17.66 10.12 -5.20
CA THR A 106 19.01 10.20 -4.63
C THR A 106 19.21 9.09 -3.59
N GLU A 107 20.45 8.67 -3.34
CA GLU A 107 20.75 7.69 -2.28
C GLU A 107 20.25 8.13 -0.91
N GLU A 108 20.34 9.43 -0.62
CA GLU A 108 19.84 10.02 0.64
C GLU A 108 18.33 9.83 0.74
N ARG A 109 17.59 10.13 -0.33
CA ARG A 109 16.14 9.99 -0.36
C ARG A 109 15.70 8.53 -0.24
N ARG A 110 16.43 7.59 -0.85
CA ARG A 110 16.20 6.15 -0.67
C ARG A 110 16.36 5.73 0.79
N LYS A 111 17.42 6.20 1.46
CA LYS A 111 17.67 5.92 2.89
C LYS A 111 16.57 6.48 3.78
N GLU A 112 16.07 7.68 3.50
CA GLU A 112 14.93 8.26 4.21
C GLU A 112 13.66 7.44 4.03
N LEU A 113 13.34 7.04 2.79
CA LEU A 113 12.18 6.21 2.51
C LEU A 113 12.25 4.85 3.21
N VAL A 114 13.42 4.22 3.27
CA VAL A 114 13.62 2.97 4.02
C VAL A 114 13.39 3.18 5.51
N LYS A 115 13.85 4.29 6.08
CA LYS A 115 13.56 4.62 7.50
C LYS A 115 12.05 4.79 7.74
N ASP A 116 11.35 5.44 6.82
CA ASP A 116 9.90 5.63 6.89
C ASP A 116 9.14 4.30 6.81
N VAL A 117 9.54 3.43 5.89
CA VAL A 117 8.99 2.06 5.77
C VAL A 117 9.17 1.28 7.07
N LYS A 118 10.37 1.30 7.65
CA LYS A 118 10.66 0.63 8.93
C LYS A 118 9.82 1.21 10.06
N LYS A 119 9.68 2.53 10.15
CA LYS A 119 8.85 3.20 11.17
C LYS A 119 7.38 2.79 11.07
N LYS A 120 6.83 2.71 9.85
CA LYS A 120 5.47 2.23 9.61
C LYS A 120 5.31 0.76 10.01
N GLY A 121 6.28 -0.08 9.69
CA GLY A 121 6.31 -1.48 10.12
C GLY A 121 6.31 -1.64 11.64
N GLU A 122 7.12 -0.86 12.35
CA GLU A 122 7.11 -0.87 13.83
C GLU A 122 5.77 -0.44 14.40
N ALA A 123 5.15 0.62 13.84
CA ALA A 123 3.83 1.06 14.26
C ALA A 123 2.76 -0.05 14.06
N ALA A 124 2.81 -0.76 12.93
CA ALA A 124 1.92 -1.89 12.66
C ALA A 124 2.14 -3.05 13.65
N LYS A 125 3.40 -3.39 13.97
CA LYS A 125 3.72 -4.40 14.99
C LYS A 125 3.20 -4.02 16.38
N VAL A 126 3.30 -2.75 16.75
CA VAL A 126 2.72 -2.24 18.00
C VAL A 126 1.21 -2.40 18.00
N ALA A 127 0.53 -2.07 16.89
CA ALA A 127 -0.92 -2.23 16.77
C ALA A 127 -1.34 -3.70 16.92
N VAL A 128 -0.65 -4.63 16.25
CA VAL A 128 -0.90 -6.08 16.36
C VAL A 128 -0.69 -6.57 17.80
N ARG A 129 0.36 -6.11 18.49
CA ARG A 129 0.61 -6.45 19.90
C ARG A 129 -0.47 -5.88 20.82
N ASN A 130 -1.02 -4.71 20.53
CA ASN A 130 -2.14 -4.15 21.30
C ASN A 130 -3.40 -5.00 21.10
N VAL A 131 -3.72 -5.42 19.88
CA VAL A 131 -4.84 -6.34 19.62
C VAL A 131 -4.67 -7.65 20.41
N ARG A 132 -3.45 -8.20 20.51
CA ARG A 132 -3.19 -9.37 21.37
C ARG A 132 -3.46 -9.07 22.84
N ARG A 133 -3.04 -7.92 23.36
CA ARG A 133 -3.32 -7.53 24.77
C ARG A 133 -4.82 -7.45 25.03
N ASP A 134 -5.56 -6.80 24.13
CA ASP A 134 -7.02 -6.70 24.23
C ASP A 134 -7.68 -8.10 24.24
N ALA A 135 -7.15 -9.03 23.40
CA ALA A 135 -7.62 -10.41 23.39
C ALA A 135 -7.39 -11.12 24.73
N ASN A 136 -6.16 -11.03 25.26
CA ASN A 136 -5.80 -11.65 26.54
C ASN A 136 -6.63 -11.08 27.68
N ASP A 137 -6.86 -9.77 27.70
CA ASP A 137 -7.72 -9.13 28.72
C ASP A 137 -9.18 -9.59 28.61
N ALA A 138 -9.67 -9.82 27.38
CA ALA A 138 -11.00 -10.38 27.18
C ALA A 138 -11.07 -11.86 27.64
N PHE A 139 -10.05 -12.67 27.33
CA PHE A 139 -9.99 -14.08 27.75
C PHE A 139 -9.93 -14.22 29.25
N LYS A 140 -9.17 -13.38 29.96
CA LYS A 140 -9.15 -13.36 31.44
C LYS A 140 -10.51 -13.02 32.05
N LYS A 141 -11.35 -12.21 31.36
CA LYS A 141 -12.70 -11.94 31.82
C LYS A 141 -13.63 -13.15 31.71
N LEU A 142 -13.35 -14.08 30.77
CA LEU A 142 -14.09 -15.32 30.62
C LEU A 142 -13.91 -16.28 31.83
N ALA A 143 -12.81 -16.17 32.57
CA ALA A 143 -12.61 -16.90 33.82
C ALA A 143 -13.72 -16.64 34.85
N LYS A 144 -14.41 -15.49 34.75
CA LYS A 144 -15.56 -15.12 35.59
C LYS A 144 -16.89 -15.69 35.08
N GLN A 145 -16.91 -16.40 33.95
CA GLN A 145 -18.04 -16.93 33.22
C GLN A 145 -17.97 -18.46 33.07
N ASP A 146 -17.42 -19.15 34.06
CA ASP A 146 -17.29 -20.62 34.11
C ASP A 146 -16.46 -21.26 32.99
N VAL A 147 -15.55 -20.51 32.37
CA VAL A 147 -14.57 -21.04 31.44
C VAL A 147 -13.35 -21.54 32.22
N SER A 148 -12.87 -22.75 31.90
CA SER A 148 -11.74 -23.35 32.62
C SER A 148 -10.41 -22.59 32.36
N GLU A 149 -9.52 -22.59 33.37
CA GLU A 149 -8.19 -21.98 33.23
C GLU A 149 -7.37 -22.58 32.08
N ASP A 150 -7.54 -23.88 31.79
CA ASP A 150 -6.84 -24.57 30.74
C ASP A 150 -7.32 -24.09 29.36
N GLU A 151 -8.64 -23.85 29.20
CA GLU A 151 -9.19 -23.29 27.97
C GLU A 151 -8.70 -21.86 27.74
N ILE A 152 -8.57 -21.05 28.79
CA ILE A 152 -8.02 -19.69 28.69
C ILE A 152 -6.56 -19.74 28.25
N LYS A 153 -5.74 -20.62 28.79
CA LYS A 153 -4.36 -20.81 28.36
C LYS A 153 -4.25 -21.21 26.89
N GLU A 154 -5.12 -22.13 26.46
CA GLU A 154 -5.17 -22.50 25.03
C GLU A 154 -5.50 -21.30 24.13
N LEU A 155 -6.43 -20.43 24.53
CA LEU A 155 -6.77 -19.22 23.79
C LEU A 155 -5.59 -18.23 23.75
N GLU A 156 -4.89 -18.04 24.88
CA GLU A 156 -3.70 -17.19 24.96
C GLU A 156 -2.56 -17.72 24.07
N GLU A 157 -2.34 -19.04 24.04
CA GLU A 157 -1.35 -19.64 23.13
C GLU A 157 -1.74 -19.49 21.65
N LYS A 158 -3.02 -19.69 21.32
CA LYS A 158 -3.51 -19.53 19.95
C LYS A 158 -3.34 -18.10 19.46
N ILE A 159 -3.75 -17.10 20.27
CA ILE A 159 -3.61 -15.68 19.88
C ILE A 159 -2.14 -15.26 19.81
N GLN A 160 -1.25 -15.86 20.62
CA GLN A 160 0.19 -15.64 20.51
C GLN A 160 0.71 -16.14 19.17
N LYS A 161 0.37 -17.37 18.75
CA LYS A 161 0.76 -17.91 17.45
C LYS A 161 0.27 -17.06 16.26
N VAL A 162 -0.99 -16.59 16.35
CA VAL A 162 -1.54 -15.67 15.35
C VAL A 162 -0.76 -14.35 15.32
N THR A 163 -0.45 -13.77 16.48
CA THR A 163 0.36 -12.56 16.59
C THR A 163 1.72 -12.72 15.95
N ASP A 164 2.42 -13.82 16.25
CA ASP A 164 3.75 -14.11 15.71
C ASP A 164 3.73 -14.26 14.18
N LYS A 165 2.66 -14.87 13.64
CA LYS A 165 2.44 -14.95 12.20
C LYS A 165 2.34 -13.55 11.58
N PHE A 166 1.47 -12.68 12.11
CA PHE A 166 1.29 -11.32 11.58
C PHE A 166 2.55 -10.46 11.73
N VAL A 167 3.31 -10.60 12.82
CA VAL A 167 4.60 -9.91 12.99
C VAL A 167 5.58 -10.32 11.89
N LYS A 168 5.68 -11.61 11.57
CA LYS A 168 6.52 -12.11 10.48
C LYS A 168 6.07 -11.59 9.11
N GLU A 169 4.77 -11.52 8.86
CA GLU A 169 4.22 -10.99 7.61
C GLU A 169 4.50 -9.48 7.47
N ILE A 170 4.42 -8.71 8.56
CA ILE A 170 4.80 -7.30 8.60
C ILE A 170 6.30 -7.14 8.31
N ASP A 171 7.16 -7.92 8.97
CA ASP A 171 8.61 -7.86 8.75
C ASP A 171 8.96 -8.19 7.29
N LYS A 172 8.31 -9.20 6.71
CA LYS A 172 8.47 -9.57 5.30
C LYS A 172 8.07 -8.43 4.36
N ALA A 173 6.90 -7.82 4.59
CA ALA A 173 6.43 -6.70 3.76
C ALA A 173 7.38 -5.49 3.83
N VAL A 174 7.90 -5.17 5.02
CA VAL A 174 8.90 -4.11 5.24
C VAL A 174 10.21 -4.42 4.54
N GLU A 175 10.68 -5.67 4.60
CA GLU A 175 11.92 -6.09 3.96
C GLU A 175 11.80 -6.04 2.43
N GLU A 176 10.72 -6.58 1.87
CA GLU A 176 10.45 -6.56 0.43
C GLU A 176 10.39 -5.13 -0.10
N LYS A 177 9.66 -4.23 0.59
CA LYS A 177 9.59 -2.83 0.21
C LYS A 177 10.92 -2.10 0.34
N SER A 178 11.68 -2.39 1.38
CA SER A 178 13.02 -1.82 1.56
C SER A 178 13.99 -2.24 0.46
N LYS A 179 13.95 -3.51 0.05
CA LYS A 179 14.73 -4.02 -1.10
C LYS A 179 14.29 -3.34 -2.39
N GLU A 180 12.99 -3.22 -2.64
CA GLU A 180 12.46 -2.51 -3.81
C GLU A 180 13.01 -1.09 -3.91
N ILE A 181 13.03 -0.33 -2.81
CA ILE A 181 13.55 1.04 -2.76
C ILE A 181 15.06 1.09 -3.04
N LEU A 182 15.82 0.12 -2.59
CA LEU A 182 17.28 0.11 -2.72
C LEU A 182 17.78 -0.43 -4.06
N THR A 183 16.99 -1.26 -4.76
CA THR A 183 17.39 -1.94 -6.01
C THR A 183 17.05 -1.19 -7.29
N VAL A 184 16.45 -0.02 -7.23
CA VAL A 184 16.08 0.80 -8.40
C VAL A 184 17.16 1.80 -8.75
#